data_245eb548b0f76ea4dc4dbce78b460d9f
#
_entry.id   245eb548b0f76ea4dc4dbce78b460d9f
#
_cell.length_a   1.000
_cell.length_b   1.000
_cell.length_c   1.000
_cell.angle_alpha   90.00
_cell.angle_beta   90.00
_cell.angle_gamma   90.00
#
_symmetry.space_group_name_H-M   'P 1'
#
loop_
_entity.id
_entity.type
_entity.pdbx_description
1 polymer ?
#
loop_
_entity_poly.entity_id
_entity_poly.type
_entity_poly.pdbx_seq_one_letter_code
_entity_poly.pdbx_strand_id
1 'polypeptide(L)'
;MTEIDYKLDYPESERKLKFEIEKLNDRWKNHLVSMTGEKSISEIFVSDGFYPYYTNQKVKVLFIGREALEIAGTNYQEFLYGAYLDNRIGLQTLNQSKFHSTMLYIAYALENKEYNWLNIPYAEETIHEFARENGFSFAFMNLSKFSNESGEWEADVKL
;
A
#
# COMPACT_ATOMS: atom_id res chain seq x y z
N MET A 1 -22.92 11.61 -4.80
CA MET A 1 -22.23 10.74 -3.82
C MET A 1 -21.16 11.60 -3.20
N THR A 2 -21.23 11.85 -1.90
CA THR A 2 -20.16 12.52 -1.16
C THR A 2 -18.96 11.58 -1.16
N GLU A 3 -17.87 12.01 -1.78
CA GLU A 3 -16.57 11.33 -1.74
C GLU A 3 -16.15 11.27 -0.27
N ILE A 4 -16.09 10.08 0.30
CA ILE A 4 -15.60 9.89 1.66
C ILE A 4 -14.08 9.98 1.55
N ASP A 5 -13.51 11.04 2.08
CA ASP A 5 -12.05 11.24 2.16
C ASP A 5 -11.49 10.28 3.22
N TYR A 6 -11.03 9.11 2.77
CA TYR A 6 -10.38 8.10 3.62
C TYR A 6 -8.94 8.51 3.93
N LYS A 7 -8.76 9.34 4.94
CA LYS A 7 -7.44 9.79 5.36
C LYS A 7 -6.77 8.80 6.29
N LEU A 8 -5.51 8.46 6.00
CA LEU A 8 -4.64 7.70 6.91
C LEU A 8 -4.26 8.56 8.12
N ASP A 9 -4.65 8.12 9.32
CA ASP A 9 -4.34 8.79 10.57
C ASP A 9 -3.22 8.07 11.32
N TYR A 10 -2.01 8.63 11.22
CA TYR A 10 -0.81 8.07 11.83
C TYR A 10 -0.69 8.52 13.28
N PRO A 11 -0.44 7.60 14.24
CA PRO A 11 -0.16 7.96 15.62
C PRO A 11 1.11 8.83 15.70
N GLU A 12 1.19 9.65 16.75
CA GLU A 12 2.32 10.58 16.96
C GLU A 12 3.68 9.88 16.88
N SER A 13 3.76 8.65 17.43
CA SER A 13 4.97 7.82 17.40
C SER A 13 5.47 7.46 16.00
N GLU A 14 4.60 7.50 14.99
CA GLU A 14 4.93 7.13 13.60
C GLU A 14 5.14 8.33 12.66
N ARG A 15 4.77 9.53 13.07
CA ARG A 15 4.85 10.73 12.22
C ARG A 15 6.27 11.01 11.71
N LYS A 16 7.27 10.78 12.55
CA LYS A 16 8.68 10.93 12.14
C LYS A 16 9.05 9.91 11.06
N LEU A 17 8.68 8.65 11.23
CA LEU A 17 8.94 7.60 10.25
C LEU A 17 8.22 7.89 8.94
N LYS A 18 6.94 8.26 9.00
CA LYS A 18 6.16 8.68 7.83
C LYS A 18 6.88 9.79 7.05
N PHE A 19 7.30 10.84 7.73
CA PHE A 19 8.04 11.96 7.13
C PHE A 19 9.35 11.53 6.45
N GLU A 20 10.11 10.61 7.07
CA GLU A 20 11.35 10.11 6.46
C GLU A 20 11.09 9.25 5.21
N ILE A 21 10.00 8.48 5.19
CA ILE A 21 9.57 7.72 4.00
C ILE A 21 9.12 8.67 2.88
N GLU A 22 8.36 9.72 3.19
CA GLU A 22 7.97 10.74 2.22
C GLU A 22 9.19 11.41 1.60
N LYS A 23 10.17 11.81 2.41
CA LYS A 23 11.44 12.35 1.92
C LYS A 23 12.23 11.36 1.05
N LEU A 24 12.18 10.07 1.38
CA LEU A 24 12.82 9.04 0.57
C LEU A 24 12.17 8.94 -0.81
N ASN A 25 10.83 8.91 -0.87
CA ASN A 25 10.08 8.91 -2.12
C ASN A 25 10.39 10.16 -2.96
N ASP A 26 10.43 11.35 -2.33
CA ASP A 26 10.78 12.60 -3.02
C ASP A 26 12.20 12.59 -3.58
N ARG A 27 13.19 12.09 -2.82
CA ARG A 27 14.57 11.94 -3.31
C ARG A 27 14.64 10.98 -4.47
N TRP A 28 13.91 9.87 -4.42
CA TRP A 28 13.86 8.89 -5.49
C TRP A 28 13.25 9.49 -6.75
N LYS A 29 12.08 10.13 -6.63
CA LYS A 29 11.42 10.85 -7.72
C LYS A 29 12.36 11.88 -8.37
N ASN A 30 12.99 12.74 -7.59
CA ASN A 30 13.91 13.76 -8.09
C ASN A 30 15.15 13.15 -8.76
N HIS A 31 15.66 12.04 -8.26
CA HIS A 31 16.77 11.32 -8.85
C HIS A 31 16.39 10.79 -10.23
N LEU A 32 15.23 10.16 -10.38
CA LEU A 32 14.74 9.66 -11.67
C LEU A 32 14.53 10.79 -12.69
N VAL A 33 13.92 11.89 -12.28
CA VAL A 33 13.79 13.09 -13.14
C VAL A 33 15.16 13.61 -13.58
N SER A 34 16.13 13.62 -12.68
CA SER A 34 17.50 14.07 -13.00
C SER A 34 18.22 13.13 -13.97
N MET A 35 18.01 11.82 -13.87
CA MET A 35 18.65 10.83 -14.74
C MET A 35 18.07 10.84 -16.15
N THR A 36 16.78 10.99 -16.28
CA THR A 36 16.08 10.88 -17.57
C THR A 36 15.91 12.23 -18.27
N GLY A 37 15.92 13.34 -17.52
CA GLY A 37 15.55 14.66 -18.02
C GLY A 37 14.04 14.85 -18.25
N GLU A 38 13.22 13.82 -17.95
CA GLU A 38 11.79 13.83 -18.22
C GLU A 38 11.00 14.31 -16.98
N LYS A 39 10.43 15.51 -17.09
CA LYS A 39 9.59 16.08 -16.02
C LYS A 39 8.27 15.32 -15.81
N SER A 40 7.76 14.66 -16.84
CA SER A 40 6.56 13.81 -16.79
C SER A 40 6.64 12.69 -15.74
N ILE A 41 7.86 12.24 -15.41
CA ILE A 41 8.11 11.26 -14.35
C ILE A 41 7.51 11.70 -13.01
N SER A 42 7.56 12.99 -12.68
CA SER A 42 6.99 13.50 -11.43
C SER A 42 5.46 13.36 -11.36
N GLU A 43 4.79 13.30 -12.51
CA GLU A 43 3.34 13.21 -12.62
C GLU A 43 2.85 11.75 -12.56
N ILE A 44 3.71 10.80 -12.93
CA ILE A 44 3.36 9.36 -12.94
C ILE A 44 3.97 8.58 -11.77
N PHE A 45 4.87 9.20 -10.99
CA PHE A 45 5.53 8.54 -9.86
C PHE A 45 4.51 8.15 -8.78
N VAL A 46 4.54 6.88 -8.37
CA VAL A 46 3.70 6.34 -7.32
C VAL A 46 4.52 6.19 -6.04
N SER A 47 4.17 6.95 -5.02
CA SER A 47 4.75 6.80 -3.69
C SER A 47 4.07 5.67 -2.92
N ASP A 48 4.81 5.06 -2.00
CA ASP A 48 4.33 4.00 -1.11
C ASP A 48 5.01 4.09 0.27
N GLY A 49 4.70 3.16 1.16
CA GLY A 49 5.22 3.20 2.53
C GLY A 49 4.55 2.18 3.45
N PHE A 50 4.02 2.62 4.56
CA PHE A 50 3.37 1.75 5.56
C PHE A 50 2.01 2.32 5.97
N TYR A 51 1.15 1.45 6.49
CA TYR A 51 -0.14 1.86 7.07
C TYR A 51 -0.01 2.23 8.54
N PRO A 52 -0.92 3.08 9.09
CA PRO A 52 -0.91 3.45 10.51
C PRO A 52 -0.79 2.25 11.46
N TYR A 53 -0.14 2.47 12.60
CA TYR A 53 0.11 1.47 13.65
C TYR A 53 1.04 0.33 13.22
N TYR A 54 1.78 0.48 12.12
CA TYR A 54 2.78 -0.50 11.65
C TYR A 54 3.86 -0.79 12.69
N THR A 55 4.37 0.26 13.36
CA THR A 55 5.44 0.10 14.35
C THR A 55 5.00 -0.63 15.61
N ASN A 56 3.70 -0.68 15.87
CA ASN A 56 3.11 -1.36 17.02
C ASN A 56 2.90 -2.87 16.80
N GLN A 57 2.99 -3.33 15.54
CA GLN A 57 2.76 -4.74 15.21
C GLN A 57 3.80 -5.65 15.86
N LYS A 58 3.37 -6.83 16.34
CA LYS A 58 4.25 -7.89 16.89
C LYS A 58 5.27 -8.37 15.85
N VAL A 59 4.81 -8.52 14.62
CA VAL A 59 5.63 -8.85 13.47
C VAL A 59 5.48 -7.77 12.42
N LYS A 60 6.56 -7.07 12.10
CA LYS A 60 6.57 -6.03 11.09
C LYS A 60 6.73 -6.65 9.70
N VAL A 61 5.68 -6.62 8.91
CA VAL A 61 5.65 -7.20 7.57
C VAL A 61 5.80 -6.11 6.53
N LEU A 62 6.73 -6.31 5.59
CA LEU A 62 6.84 -5.53 4.37
C LEU A 62 6.48 -6.43 3.19
N PHE A 63 5.42 -6.11 2.49
CA PHE A 63 5.12 -6.71 1.19
C PHE A 63 5.81 -5.93 0.08
N ILE A 64 6.41 -6.65 -0.86
CA ILE A 64 7.07 -6.05 -2.01
C ILE A 64 6.30 -6.47 -3.26
N GLY A 65 5.68 -5.49 -3.88
CA GLY A 65 5.04 -5.64 -5.18
C GLY A 65 6.01 -5.32 -6.32
N ARG A 66 5.65 -5.68 -7.52
CA ARG A 66 6.45 -5.38 -8.70
C ARG A 66 6.22 -3.95 -9.18
N GLU A 67 4.98 -3.57 -9.37
CA GLU A 67 4.57 -2.29 -9.96
C GLU A 67 3.16 -1.89 -9.51
N ALA A 68 2.86 -0.60 -9.61
CA ALA A 68 1.51 -0.07 -9.40
C ALA A 68 0.78 -0.04 -10.76
N LEU A 69 -0.16 -0.96 -10.96
CA LEU A 69 -0.95 -1.01 -12.19
C LEU A 69 -2.06 0.06 -12.16
N GLU A 70 -2.21 0.79 -13.27
CA GLU A 70 -3.29 1.75 -13.52
C GLU A 70 -3.43 2.87 -12.46
N ILE A 71 -2.35 3.14 -11.70
CA ILE A 71 -2.29 4.20 -10.69
C ILE A 71 -1.09 5.09 -11.03
N ALA A 72 -1.32 6.35 -11.29
CA ALA A 72 -0.27 7.32 -11.60
C ALA A 72 -0.33 8.53 -10.67
N GLY A 73 0.83 9.04 -10.26
CA GLY A 73 0.95 10.29 -9.51
C GLY A 73 0.30 10.29 -8.12
N THR A 74 0.09 9.13 -7.54
CA THR A 74 -0.73 8.93 -6.34
C THR A 74 0.08 8.29 -5.20
N ASN A 75 -0.37 8.48 -3.96
CA ASN A 75 0.09 7.68 -2.82
C ASN A 75 -0.67 6.35 -2.80
N TYR A 76 0.08 5.25 -2.95
CA TYR A 76 -0.49 3.91 -3.08
C TYR A 76 -1.24 3.47 -1.81
N GLN A 77 -0.75 3.82 -0.61
CA GLN A 77 -1.42 3.47 0.65
C GLN A 77 -2.75 4.19 0.80
N GLU A 78 -2.80 5.50 0.50
CA GLU A 78 -4.03 6.28 0.60
C GLU A 78 -5.09 5.76 -0.37
N PHE A 79 -4.67 5.49 -1.62
CA PHE A 79 -5.56 4.93 -2.63
C PHE A 79 -6.13 3.56 -2.20
N LEU A 80 -5.26 2.63 -1.78
CA LEU A 80 -5.70 1.30 -1.39
C LEU A 80 -6.46 1.28 -0.08
N TYR A 81 -6.14 2.16 0.86
CA TYR A 81 -6.86 2.22 2.14
C TYR A 81 -8.35 2.48 1.93
N GLY A 82 -8.69 3.46 1.10
CA GLY A 82 -10.08 3.71 0.71
C GLY A 82 -10.72 2.49 0.05
N ALA A 83 -10.04 1.90 -0.92
CA ALA A 83 -10.52 0.71 -1.64
C ALA A 83 -10.75 -0.49 -0.69
N TYR A 84 -9.90 -0.68 0.30
CA TYR A 84 -10.06 -1.74 1.31
C TYR A 84 -11.27 -1.50 2.21
N LEU A 85 -11.46 -0.28 2.71
CA LEU A 85 -12.62 0.07 3.56
C LEU A 85 -13.94 0.00 2.79
N ASP A 86 -13.92 0.27 1.51
CA ASP A 86 -15.08 0.12 0.61
C ASP A 86 -15.32 -1.35 0.19
N ASN A 87 -14.48 -2.28 0.64
CA ASN A 87 -14.51 -3.69 0.23
C ASN A 87 -14.47 -3.85 -1.29
N ARG A 88 -13.68 -3.03 -1.99
CA ARG A 88 -13.67 -2.98 -3.45
C ARG A 88 -12.30 -2.68 -4.04
N ILE A 89 -11.77 -3.60 -4.81
CA ILE A 89 -10.54 -3.47 -5.59
C ILE A 89 -10.90 -3.54 -7.08
N GLY A 90 -11.00 -2.39 -7.73
CA GLY A 90 -11.51 -2.32 -9.09
C GLY A 90 -12.94 -2.87 -9.18
N LEU A 91 -13.13 -3.94 -9.95
CA LEU A 91 -14.42 -4.63 -10.09
C LEU A 91 -14.62 -5.79 -9.12
N GLN A 92 -13.63 -6.11 -8.29
CA GLN A 92 -13.63 -7.25 -7.37
C GLN A 92 -13.95 -6.81 -5.94
N THR A 93 -14.55 -7.69 -5.14
CA THR A 93 -14.55 -7.52 -3.69
C THR A 93 -13.15 -7.84 -3.14
N LEU A 94 -12.91 -7.44 -1.90
CA LEU A 94 -11.63 -7.67 -1.23
C LEU A 94 -11.27 -9.16 -1.20
N ASN A 95 -12.24 -10.04 -0.93
CA ASN A 95 -12.03 -11.49 -0.90
C ASN A 95 -11.77 -12.10 -2.29
N GLN A 96 -12.29 -11.49 -3.35
CA GLN A 96 -12.05 -11.94 -4.72
C GLN A 96 -10.66 -11.54 -5.23
N SER A 97 -10.11 -10.44 -4.71
CA SER A 97 -8.77 -9.96 -5.07
C SER A 97 -7.69 -10.75 -4.31
N LYS A 98 -7.25 -11.87 -4.88
CA LYS A 98 -6.31 -12.81 -4.23
C LYS A 98 -5.03 -12.15 -3.73
N PHE A 99 -4.47 -11.20 -4.47
CA PHE A 99 -3.26 -10.49 -4.07
C PHE A 99 -3.48 -9.70 -2.79
N HIS A 100 -4.50 -8.86 -2.76
CA HIS A 100 -4.79 -7.99 -1.62
C HIS A 100 -5.31 -8.77 -0.41
N SER A 101 -6.23 -9.72 -0.61
CA SER A 101 -6.72 -10.55 0.49
C SER A 101 -5.61 -11.38 1.13
N THR A 102 -4.65 -11.91 0.35
CA THR A 102 -3.52 -12.66 0.89
C THR A 102 -2.64 -11.79 1.81
N MET A 103 -2.36 -10.55 1.44
CA MET A 103 -1.60 -9.63 2.31
C MET A 103 -2.33 -9.37 3.64
N LEU A 104 -3.64 -9.11 3.56
CA LEU A 104 -4.47 -8.87 4.74
C LEU A 104 -4.53 -10.12 5.64
N TYR A 105 -4.71 -11.33 5.08
CA TYR A 105 -4.70 -12.58 5.84
C TYR A 105 -3.38 -12.83 6.55
N ILE A 106 -2.25 -12.63 5.86
CA ILE A 106 -0.92 -12.82 6.45
C ILE A 106 -0.71 -11.83 7.61
N ALA A 107 -0.98 -10.53 7.38
CA ALA A 107 -0.79 -9.52 8.40
C ALA A 107 -1.71 -9.75 9.62
N TYR A 108 -2.98 -10.08 9.39
CA TYR A 108 -3.94 -10.40 10.44
C TYR A 108 -3.51 -11.62 11.26
N ALA A 109 -3.13 -12.71 10.60
CA ALA A 109 -2.71 -13.94 11.27
C ALA A 109 -1.44 -13.77 12.13
N LEU A 110 -0.49 -12.97 11.65
CA LEU A 110 0.76 -12.70 12.38
C LEU A 110 0.53 -11.83 13.64
N GLU A 111 -0.43 -10.91 13.59
CA GLU A 111 -0.81 -10.13 14.77
C GLU A 111 -1.65 -10.96 15.75
N ASN A 112 -2.55 -11.79 15.24
CA ASN A 112 -3.47 -12.63 16.00
C ASN A 112 -2.99 -14.09 16.04
N LYS A 113 -1.91 -14.37 16.77
CA LYS A 113 -1.22 -15.68 16.84
C LYS A 113 -2.09 -16.90 17.23
N GLU A 114 -3.32 -16.67 17.65
CA GLU A 114 -4.24 -17.73 18.08
C GLU A 114 -4.97 -18.40 16.90
N TYR A 115 -4.87 -17.85 15.70
CA TYR A 115 -5.53 -18.41 14.53
C TYR A 115 -4.69 -19.49 13.85
N ASN A 116 -5.30 -20.66 13.69
CA ASN A 116 -4.86 -21.61 12.68
C ASN A 116 -5.19 -21.01 11.29
N TRP A 117 -4.29 -21.16 10.33
CA TRP A 117 -4.47 -20.66 8.97
C TRP A 117 -5.80 -21.07 8.31
N LEU A 118 -6.39 -22.23 8.73
CA LEU A 118 -7.70 -22.69 8.27
C LEU A 118 -8.88 -21.88 8.84
N ASN A 119 -8.66 -21.13 9.90
CA ASN A 119 -9.68 -20.39 10.64
C ASN A 119 -9.50 -18.88 10.58
N ILE A 120 -8.62 -18.40 9.71
CA ILE A 120 -8.45 -16.95 9.50
C ILE A 120 -9.76 -16.41 8.91
N PRO A 121 -10.39 -15.40 9.53
CA PRO A 121 -11.60 -14.79 8.99
C PRO A 121 -11.38 -14.19 7.62
N TYR A 122 -12.42 -14.04 6.85
CA TYR A 122 -12.34 -13.38 5.56
C TYR A 122 -11.88 -11.90 5.71
N ALA A 123 -11.14 -11.40 4.72
CA ALA A 123 -10.63 -10.03 4.76
C ALA A 123 -11.75 -8.99 4.93
N GLU A 124 -12.92 -9.21 4.34
CA GLU A 124 -14.11 -8.37 4.52
C GLU A 124 -14.58 -8.29 5.98
N GLU A 125 -14.38 -9.35 6.76
CA GLU A 125 -14.81 -9.41 8.15
C GLU A 125 -13.82 -8.66 9.07
N THR A 126 -12.54 -8.63 8.73
CA THR A 126 -11.46 -8.08 9.55
C THR A 126 -10.99 -6.70 9.13
N ILE A 127 -11.40 -6.22 7.95
CA ILE A 127 -10.91 -4.96 7.39
C ILE A 127 -11.16 -3.74 8.28
N HIS A 128 -12.19 -3.78 9.11
CA HIS A 128 -12.47 -2.72 10.08
C HIS A 128 -11.42 -2.58 11.18
N GLU A 129 -10.57 -3.60 11.38
CA GLU A 129 -9.42 -3.61 12.30
C GLU A 129 -8.14 -3.14 11.62
N PHE A 130 -8.11 -3.08 10.29
CA PHE A 130 -6.93 -2.70 9.53
C PHE A 130 -6.52 -1.24 9.78
N ALA A 131 -5.23 -1.03 10.00
CA ALA A 131 -4.64 0.29 10.28
C ALA A 131 -5.26 1.01 11.51
N ARG A 132 -5.61 0.25 12.55
CA ARG A 132 -6.17 0.72 13.81
C ARG A 132 -5.26 0.37 14.99
N GLU A 133 -5.43 1.07 16.13
CA GLU A 133 -4.56 0.97 17.30
C GLU A 133 -4.41 -0.47 17.84
N ASN A 134 -5.51 -1.20 17.90
CA ASN A 134 -5.53 -2.59 18.42
C ASN A 134 -5.76 -3.61 17.29
N GLY A 135 -5.51 -3.21 16.08
CA GLY A 135 -5.70 -4.04 14.91
C GLY A 135 -4.38 -4.45 14.26
N PHE A 136 -4.44 -4.77 13.01
CA PHE A 136 -3.28 -5.20 12.23
C PHE A 136 -2.88 -4.17 11.17
N SER A 137 -1.60 -4.18 10.82
CA SER A 137 -1.03 -3.25 9.84
C SER A 137 0.18 -3.89 9.13
N PHE A 138 0.56 -3.32 8.01
CA PHE A 138 1.76 -3.73 7.27
C PHE A 138 2.36 -2.54 6.49
N ALA A 139 3.55 -2.74 5.97
CA ALA A 139 4.16 -1.87 4.98
C ALA A 139 4.07 -2.51 3.59
N PHE A 140 4.02 -1.68 2.57
CA PHE A 140 4.00 -2.10 1.18
C PHE A 140 4.91 -1.23 0.32
N MET A 141 5.64 -1.85 -0.60
CA MET A 141 6.52 -1.16 -1.53
C MET A 141 6.44 -1.81 -2.91
N ASN A 142 6.26 -1.00 -3.95
CA ASN A 142 6.50 -1.43 -5.32
C ASN A 142 7.96 -1.22 -5.72
N LEU A 143 8.54 -2.17 -6.43
CA LEU A 143 9.89 -2.02 -6.98
C LEU A 143 9.92 -0.99 -8.10
N SER A 144 8.96 -1.06 -9.03
CA SER A 144 8.72 0.01 -10.00
C SER A 144 7.82 1.08 -9.40
N LYS A 145 8.25 2.33 -9.50
CA LYS A 145 7.51 3.51 -9.03
C LYS A 145 6.63 4.13 -10.12
N PHE A 146 6.52 3.47 -11.24
CA PHE A 146 5.70 3.92 -12.36
C PHE A 146 4.50 3.02 -12.53
N SER A 147 3.39 3.64 -12.91
CA SER A 147 2.24 2.91 -13.38
C SER A 147 2.48 2.43 -14.81
N ASN A 148 2.39 1.12 -15.01
CA ASN A 148 2.35 0.55 -16.36
C ASN A 148 0.92 0.19 -16.72
N GLU A 149 0.53 0.43 -17.97
CA GLU A 149 -0.69 -0.15 -18.51
C GLU A 149 -0.52 -1.67 -18.61
N SER A 150 -1.59 -2.41 -18.33
CA SER A 150 -1.54 -3.86 -18.34
C SER A 150 -1.07 -4.39 -19.69
N GLY A 151 0.10 -5.01 -19.74
CA GLY A 151 0.70 -5.58 -20.95
C GLY A 151 1.96 -4.89 -21.48
N GLU A 152 2.30 -3.69 -21.00
CA GLU A 152 3.54 -2.99 -21.39
C GLU A 152 4.68 -3.33 -20.42
N TRP A 153 5.25 -4.51 -20.57
CA TRP A 153 6.34 -5.02 -19.73
C TRP A 153 7.70 -4.35 -20.01
N GLU A 154 7.83 -3.63 -21.12
CA GLU A 154 9.12 -3.12 -21.60
C GLU A 154 9.52 -1.74 -21.06
N ALA A 155 8.59 -0.99 -20.48
CA ALA A 155 8.89 0.37 -20.03
C ALA A 155 9.88 0.41 -18.84
N ASP A 156 9.85 -0.59 -17.96
CA ASP A 156 10.67 -0.62 -16.74
C ASP A 156 12.11 -1.12 -16.97
N VAL A 157 12.38 -1.77 -18.07
CA VAL A 157 13.68 -2.44 -18.32
C VAL A 157 14.71 -1.48 -18.94
N LYS A 158 14.31 -0.27 -19.30
CA LYS A 158 15.17 0.73 -19.97
C LYS A 158 15.73 1.81 -19.04
N LEU A 159 15.57 1.68 -17.74
CA LEU A 159 16.16 2.57 -16.73
C LEU A 159 17.50 2.06 -16.23
#